data_feaefb0615cc75356a850c0fbda47dae
#
_entry.id   feaefb0615cc75356a850c0fbda47dae
#
_cell.length_a   1.000
_cell.length_b   1.000
_cell.length_c   1.000
_cell.angle_alpha   90.00
_cell.angle_beta   90.00
_cell.angle_gamma   90.00
#
_symmetry.space_group_name_H-M   'P 1'
#
loop_
_entity.id
_entity.type
_entity.pdbx_description
1 polymer ?
#
loop_
_entity_poly.entity_id
_entity_poly.type
_entity_poly.pdbx_seq_one_letter_code
_entity_poly.pdbx_strand_id
1 'polypeptide(L)'
;MFSDFAIWYLFLAGTAGGAFLCATVMDVRANPGWDVRRVPLCARCGMFGAFGLLALAALMLFCDLGNPFDIWYLFESPLRSIVSMGAWLIMLGLALSLAVSAMIAAKVDVPYLFRFLEIAGAVAAVGVMGYTGVLLSSMAAVEFWNTWLLVALFVVSAVSCGCAFISLSALILSGSAQRFPALKGAARLLRAAELVVLVAFLASRWLAGGAAQRSCELLFSGQLAGIFWGGLVLCGFVIPVFADLIARVAPVPVLRQISAASTLAGGLCLRYCVVLAASHAPISLIMT
;
A
#
# COMPACT_ATOMS: atom_id res chain seq x y z
N MET A 1 -13.19 -7.96 16.01
CA MET A 1 -12.08 -6.98 15.98
C MET A 1 -11.07 -7.52 15.02
N PHE A 2 -10.55 -6.71 14.08
CA PHE A 2 -9.46 -7.14 13.22
C PHE A 2 -8.20 -7.37 14.07
N SER A 3 -7.46 -8.43 13.79
CA SER A 3 -6.19 -8.69 14.43
C SER A 3 -5.11 -7.73 13.91
N ASP A 4 -4.02 -7.57 14.66
CA ASP A 4 -2.86 -6.81 14.20
C ASP A 4 -2.27 -7.42 12.91
N PHE A 5 -2.36 -8.75 12.75
CA PHE A 5 -1.92 -9.44 11.52
C PHE A 5 -2.68 -8.98 10.28
N ALA A 6 -3.99 -8.74 10.38
CA ALA A 6 -4.79 -8.22 9.29
C ALA A 6 -4.36 -6.80 8.88
N ILE A 7 -4.01 -5.93 9.83
CA ILE A 7 -3.54 -4.57 9.53
C ILE A 7 -2.18 -4.61 8.80
N TRP A 8 -1.26 -5.44 9.29
CA TRP A 8 0.03 -5.67 8.64
C TRP A 8 -0.12 -6.23 7.24
N TYR A 9 -1.01 -7.21 7.07
CA TYR A 9 -1.34 -7.76 5.77
C TYR A 9 -1.84 -6.69 4.79
N LEU A 10 -2.81 -5.85 5.19
CA LEU A 10 -3.34 -4.76 4.36
C LEU A 10 -2.26 -3.76 3.96
N PHE A 11 -1.32 -3.47 4.86
CA PHE A 11 -0.20 -2.57 4.60
C PHE A 11 0.81 -3.20 3.62
N LEU A 12 1.25 -4.42 3.89
CA LEU A 12 2.27 -5.11 3.09
C LEU A 12 1.77 -5.40 1.67
N ALA A 13 0.55 -5.92 1.53
CA ALA A 13 -0.06 -6.20 0.24
C ALA A 13 -0.24 -4.92 -0.60
N GLY A 14 -0.74 -3.84 0.02
CA GLY A 14 -0.86 -2.54 -0.63
C GLY A 14 0.50 -1.99 -1.08
N THR A 15 1.49 -1.98 -0.19
CA THR A 15 2.84 -1.48 -0.49
C THR A 15 3.51 -2.29 -1.59
N ALA A 16 3.34 -3.61 -1.59
CA ALA A 16 3.85 -4.50 -2.64
C ALA A 16 3.23 -4.20 -4.00
N GLY A 17 1.89 -4.05 -4.05
CA GLY A 17 1.20 -3.67 -5.27
C GLY A 17 1.68 -2.32 -5.80
N GLY A 18 1.78 -1.31 -4.92
CA GLY A 18 2.32 0.00 -5.27
C GLY A 18 3.76 -0.05 -5.76
N ALA A 19 4.62 -0.87 -5.14
CA ALA A 19 6.01 -1.05 -5.55
C ALA A 19 6.10 -1.72 -6.93
N PHE A 20 5.32 -2.77 -7.19
CA PHE A 20 5.31 -3.43 -8.49
C PHE A 20 4.83 -2.49 -9.59
N LEU A 21 3.71 -1.78 -9.37
CA LEU A 21 3.17 -0.83 -10.34
C LEU A 21 4.16 0.30 -10.66
N CYS A 22 4.78 0.91 -9.64
CA CYS A 22 5.79 1.95 -9.83
C CYS A 22 7.02 1.42 -10.58
N ALA A 23 7.47 0.19 -10.27
CA ALA A 23 8.59 -0.46 -10.94
C ALA A 23 8.31 -0.69 -12.42
N THR A 24 7.11 -1.20 -12.77
CA THR A 24 6.66 -1.37 -14.15
C THR A 24 6.63 -0.05 -14.90
N VAL A 25 6.05 1.00 -14.33
CA VAL A 25 6.04 2.34 -14.97
C VAL A 25 7.45 2.87 -15.23
N MET A 26 8.38 2.62 -14.31
CA MET A 26 9.77 3.02 -14.46
C MET A 26 10.50 2.21 -15.54
N ASP A 27 10.26 0.90 -15.61
CA ASP A 27 10.87 0.05 -16.63
C ASP A 27 10.34 0.39 -18.02
N VAL A 28 9.02 0.50 -18.17
CA VAL A 28 8.40 0.90 -19.46
C VAL A 28 8.96 2.19 -20.02
N ARG A 29 9.24 3.18 -19.16
CA ARG A 29 9.82 4.48 -19.57
C ARG A 29 11.31 4.42 -19.88
N ALA A 30 12.06 3.60 -19.15
CA ALA A 30 13.52 3.54 -19.27
C ALA A 30 14.00 2.49 -20.28
N ASN A 31 13.18 1.49 -20.58
CA ASN A 31 13.55 0.33 -21.39
C ASN A 31 12.54 0.06 -22.53
N PRO A 32 12.52 0.92 -23.57
CA PRO A 32 11.58 0.75 -24.68
C PRO A 32 11.84 -0.50 -25.53
N GLY A 33 13.03 -1.08 -25.46
CA GLY A 33 13.40 -2.32 -26.16
C GLY A 33 13.04 -3.61 -25.45
N TRP A 34 12.46 -3.54 -24.26
CA TRP A 34 12.00 -4.70 -23.43
C TRP A 34 13.11 -5.69 -23.10
N ASP A 35 14.36 -5.22 -23.03
CA ASP A 35 15.52 -6.04 -22.70
C ASP A 35 15.60 -6.27 -21.19
N VAL A 36 15.45 -7.50 -20.73
CA VAL A 36 15.51 -7.92 -19.32
C VAL A 36 16.82 -7.47 -18.64
N ARG A 37 17.93 -7.40 -19.41
CA ARG A 37 19.23 -7.02 -18.88
C ARG A 37 19.36 -5.52 -18.59
N ARG A 38 18.51 -4.68 -19.24
CA ARG A 38 18.53 -3.22 -19.14
C ARG A 38 17.55 -2.67 -18.12
N VAL A 39 16.81 -3.54 -17.40
CA VAL A 39 15.89 -3.11 -16.34
C VAL A 39 16.64 -2.23 -15.32
N PRO A 40 16.18 -1.00 -15.05
CA PRO A 40 16.87 -0.09 -14.14
C PRO A 40 16.85 -0.62 -12.69
N LEU A 41 17.88 -0.25 -11.91
CA LEU A 41 18.04 -0.71 -10.53
C LEU A 41 16.77 -0.47 -9.68
N CYS A 42 16.15 0.71 -9.81
CA CYS A 42 14.93 1.03 -9.06
C CYS A 42 13.76 0.10 -9.43
N ALA A 43 13.60 -0.24 -10.71
CA ALA A 43 12.57 -1.18 -11.13
C ALA A 43 12.86 -2.58 -10.61
N ARG A 44 14.13 -3.03 -10.64
CA ARG A 44 14.53 -4.31 -10.02
C ARG A 44 14.20 -4.33 -8.54
N CYS A 45 14.58 -3.28 -7.78
CA CYS A 45 14.25 -3.18 -6.36
C CYS A 45 12.75 -3.28 -6.10
N GLY A 46 11.93 -2.64 -6.94
CA GLY A 46 10.47 -2.68 -6.83
C GLY A 46 9.89 -4.06 -7.13
N MET A 47 10.36 -4.74 -8.19
CA MET A 47 9.87 -6.06 -8.60
C MET A 47 10.25 -7.15 -7.59
N PHE A 48 11.54 -7.22 -7.18
CA PHE A 48 11.97 -8.15 -6.13
C PHE A 48 11.33 -7.84 -4.78
N GLY A 49 11.26 -6.55 -4.42
CA GLY A 49 10.64 -6.11 -3.19
C GLY A 49 9.15 -6.43 -3.13
N ALA A 50 8.43 -6.27 -4.25
CA ALA A 50 7.02 -6.63 -4.34
C ALA A 50 6.78 -8.11 -4.07
N PHE A 51 7.61 -9.00 -4.63
CA PHE A 51 7.56 -10.43 -4.33
C PHE A 51 7.76 -10.70 -2.84
N GLY A 52 8.81 -10.15 -2.24
CA GLY A 52 9.10 -10.34 -0.81
C GLY A 52 8.01 -9.80 0.11
N LEU A 53 7.47 -8.62 -0.20
CA LEU A 53 6.37 -8.01 0.57
C LEU A 53 5.06 -8.78 0.41
N LEU A 54 4.73 -9.29 -0.79
CA LEU A 54 3.55 -10.14 -1.00
C LEU A 54 3.68 -11.48 -0.29
N ALA A 55 4.87 -12.10 -0.31
CA ALA A 55 5.12 -13.33 0.42
C ALA A 55 4.93 -13.12 1.94
N LEU A 56 5.43 -12.00 2.47
CA LEU A 56 5.23 -11.64 3.87
C LEU A 56 3.76 -11.31 4.18
N ALA A 57 3.05 -10.64 3.27
CA ALA A 57 1.63 -10.38 3.39
C ALA A 57 0.81 -11.67 3.43
N ALA A 58 1.13 -12.63 2.55
CA ALA A 58 0.50 -13.94 2.54
C ALA A 58 0.76 -14.72 3.84
N LEU A 59 1.98 -14.61 4.38
CA LEU A 59 2.31 -15.19 5.69
C LEU A 59 1.49 -14.56 6.83
N MET A 60 1.34 -13.22 6.85
CA MET A 60 0.51 -12.54 7.85
C MET A 60 -0.96 -12.97 7.76
N LEU A 61 -1.49 -13.10 6.53
CA LEU A 61 -2.84 -13.60 6.30
C LEU A 61 -2.99 -15.05 6.78
N PHE A 62 -1.99 -15.90 6.56
CA PHE A 62 -1.98 -17.27 7.05
C PHE A 62 -1.99 -17.34 8.59
N CYS A 63 -1.21 -16.49 9.25
CA CYS A 63 -1.19 -16.40 10.71
C CYS A 63 -2.52 -15.89 11.29
N ASP A 64 -3.28 -15.11 10.53
CA ASP A 64 -4.58 -14.56 10.93
C ASP A 64 -5.72 -15.59 10.86
N LEU A 65 -5.56 -16.67 10.06
CA LEU A 65 -6.62 -17.67 9.87
C LEU A 65 -6.97 -18.50 11.13
N GLY A 66 -6.17 -18.45 12.19
CA GLY A 66 -6.39 -19.18 13.43
C GLY A 66 -6.26 -20.71 13.28
N ASN A 67 -6.79 -21.30 12.22
CA ASN A 67 -6.62 -22.71 11.88
C ASN A 67 -6.06 -22.86 10.45
N PRO A 68 -4.79 -23.30 10.30
CA PRO A 68 -4.11 -23.38 9.01
C PRO A 68 -4.78 -24.32 8.00
N PHE A 69 -5.53 -25.31 8.47
CA PHE A 69 -6.22 -26.27 7.59
C PHE A 69 -7.46 -25.70 6.90
N ASP A 70 -7.98 -24.57 7.39
CA ASP A 70 -9.15 -23.91 6.80
C ASP A 70 -8.79 -23.08 5.54
N ILE A 71 -7.51 -23.01 5.19
CA ILE A 71 -7.04 -22.29 4.00
C ILE A 71 -7.68 -22.84 2.71
N TRP A 72 -8.01 -24.12 2.66
CA TRP A 72 -8.68 -24.74 1.51
C TRP A 72 -10.07 -24.13 1.23
N TYR A 73 -10.83 -23.78 2.26
CA TYR A 73 -12.14 -23.14 2.12
C TYR A 73 -12.07 -21.76 1.50
N LEU A 74 -10.93 -21.05 1.65
CA LEU A 74 -10.68 -19.77 0.98
C LEU A 74 -10.62 -19.92 -0.55
N PHE A 75 -10.16 -21.07 -1.04
CA PHE A 75 -9.98 -21.32 -2.48
C PHE A 75 -11.15 -22.08 -3.12
N GLU A 76 -12.01 -22.72 -2.33
CA GLU A 76 -13.10 -23.55 -2.81
C GLU A 76 -14.25 -22.75 -3.47
N SER A 77 -14.38 -21.47 -3.14
CA SER A 77 -15.45 -20.61 -3.64
C SER A 77 -14.94 -19.23 -4.10
N PRO A 78 -14.17 -19.14 -5.20
CA PRO A 78 -13.40 -17.95 -5.54
C PRO A 78 -14.24 -16.69 -5.83
N LEU A 79 -15.53 -16.80 -6.13
CA LEU A 79 -16.39 -15.65 -6.48
C LEU A 79 -17.52 -15.38 -5.47
N ARG A 80 -17.64 -16.17 -4.40
CA ARG A 80 -18.74 -16.03 -3.43
C ARG A 80 -18.39 -15.16 -2.23
N SER A 81 -17.11 -14.96 -1.94
CA SER A 81 -16.63 -14.16 -0.81
C SER A 81 -15.59 -13.15 -1.27
N ILE A 82 -15.69 -11.91 -0.77
CA ILE A 82 -14.71 -10.85 -1.01
C ILE A 82 -13.33 -11.28 -0.49
N VAL A 83 -13.28 -11.98 0.63
CA VAL A 83 -12.02 -12.49 1.23
C VAL A 83 -11.36 -13.51 0.29
N SER A 84 -12.15 -14.41 -0.30
CA SER A 84 -11.66 -15.40 -1.26
C SER A 84 -11.11 -14.74 -2.54
N MET A 85 -11.79 -13.71 -3.07
CA MET A 85 -11.25 -12.92 -4.19
C MET A 85 -9.88 -12.32 -3.86
N GLY A 86 -9.69 -11.82 -2.64
CA GLY A 86 -8.42 -11.28 -2.21
C GLY A 86 -7.31 -12.33 -2.15
N ALA A 87 -7.60 -13.52 -1.62
CA ALA A 87 -6.64 -14.61 -1.59
C ALA A 87 -6.16 -14.99 -3.00
N TRP A 88 -7.08 -15.09 -3.96
CA TRP A 88 -6.75 -15.35 -5.37
C TRP A 88 -5.93 -14.23 -6.02
N LEU A 89 -6.26 -12.95 -5.74
CA LEU A 89 -5.50 -11.80 -6.25
C LEU A 89 -4.07 -11.78 -5.70
N ILE A 90 -3.88 -12.13 -4.43
CA ILE A 90 -2.55 -12.20 -3.82
C ILE A 90 -1.75 -13.35 -4.40
N MET A 91 -2.34 -14.53 -4.55
CA MET A 91 -1.67 -15.68 -5.17
C MET A 91 -1.26 -15.36 -6.61
N LEU A 92 -2.14 -14.73 -7.38
CA LEU A 92 -1.84 -14.30 -8.75
C LEU A 92 -0.70 -13.25 -8.75
N GLY A 93 -0.79 -12.23 -7.90
CA GLY A 93 0.24 -11.21 -7.76
C GLY A 93 1.59 -11.80 -7.34
N LEU A 94 1.59 -12.78 -6.40
CA LEU A 94 2.77 -13.48 -5.95
C LEU A 94 3.41 -14.30 -7.10
N ALA A 95 2.60 -15.04 -7.85
CA ALA A 95 3.09 -15.85 -8.98
C ALA A 95 3.68 -14.97 -10.09
N LEU A 96 3.00 -13.87 -10.45
CA LEU A 96 3.47 -12.94 -11.49
C LEU A 96 4.73 -12.18 -11.04
N SER A 97 4.79 -11.70 -9.80
CA SER A 97 5.98 -11.02 -9.26
C SER A 97 7.17 -11.97 -9.14
N LEU A 98 6.93 -13.24 -8.77
CA LEU A 98 7.97 -14.27 -8.77
C LEU A 98 8.49 -14.54 -10.18
N ALA A 99 7.59 -14.70 -11.16
CA ALA A 99 7.96 -14.98 -12.55
C ALA A 99 8.83 -13.86 -13.14
N VAL A 100 8.41 -12.59 -12.96
CA VAL A 100 9.16 -11.41 -13.40
C VAL A 100 10.53 -11.35 -12.70
N SER A 101 10.56 -11.54 -11.39
CA SER A 101 11.80 -11.53 -10.60
C SER A 101 12.75 -12.65 -11.01
N ALA A 102 12.23 -13.85 -11.26
CA ALA A 102 13.02 -15.01 -11.72
C ALA A 102 13.61 -14.75 -13.11
N MET A 103 12.86 -14.17 -14.05
CA MET A 103 13.38 -13.82 -15.38
C MET A 103 14.52 -12.80 -15.28
N ILE A 104 14.40 -11.79 -14.41
CA ILE A 104 15.46 -10.81 -14.17
C ILE A 104 16.68 -11.46 -13.56
N ALA A 105 16.52 -12.33 -12.57
CA ALA A 105 17.61 -13.03 -11.88
C ALA A 105 18.35 -13.99 -12.81
N ALA A 106 17.61 -14.79 -13.58
CA ALA A 106 18.15 -15.74 -14.54
C ALA A 106 18.63 -15.10 -15.85
N LYS A 107 18.40 -13.79 -16.05
CA LYS A 107 18.72 -13.01 -17.27
C LYS A 107 18.15 -13.66 -18.54
N VAL A 108 16.98 -14.26 -18.44
CA VAL A 108 16.26 -14.91 -19.56
C VAL A 108 15.76 -13.85 -20.51
N ASP A 109 16.28 -13.84 -21.73
CA ASP A 109 15.99 -12.81 -22.72
C ASP A 109 14.84 -13.25 -23.64
N VAL A 110 13.61 -13.14 -23.14
CA VAL A 110 12.37 -13.36 -23.90
C VAL A 110 11.51 -12.08 -23.74
N PRO A 111 11.74 -11.05 -24.57
CA PRO A 111 11.22 -9.71 -24.34
C PRO A 111 9.68 -9.63 -24.34
N TYR A 112 9.01 -10.36 -25.23
CA TYR A 112 7.54 -10.37 -25.30
C TYR A 112 6.90 -11.01 -24.05
N LEU A 113 7.45 -12.14 -23.58
CA LEU A 113 6.95 -12.81 -22.37
C LEU A 113 7.20 -11.93 -21.13
N PHE A 114 8.38 -11.34 -21.03
CA PHE A 114 8.70 -10.45 -19.92
C PHE A 114 7.74 -9.29 -19.85
N ARG A 115 7.48 -8.59 -20.97
CA ARG A 115 6.55 -7.46 -21.01
C ARG A 115 5.11 -7.88 -20.72
N PHE A 116 4.69 -9.04 -21.23
CA PHE A 116 3.36 -9.58 -20.91
C PHE A 116 3.18 -9.83 -19.41
N LEU A 117 4.15 -10.51 -18.77
CA LEU A 117 4.12 -10.81 -17.33
C LEU A 117 4.18 -9.54 -16.49
N GLU A 118 4.97 -8.55 -16.91
CA GLU A 118 5.09 -7.27 -16.24
C GLU A 118 3.76 -6.48 -16.27
N ILE A 119 3.11 -6.40 -17.42
CA ILE A 119 1.81 -5.72 -17.56
C ILE A 119 0.73 -6.48 -16.80
N ALA A 120 0.67 -7.80 -16.93
CA ALA A 120 -0.28 -8.64 -16.20
C ALA A 120 -0.08 -8.49 -14.67
N GLY A 121 1.18 -8.45 -14.22
CA GLY A 121 1.52 -8.18 -12.82
C GLY A 121 1.10 -6.79 -12.35
N ALA A 122 1.23 -5.76 -13.20
CA ALA A 122 0.77 -4.41 -12.87
C ALA A 122 -0.76 -4.35 -12.73
N VAL A 123 -1.51 -5.04 -13.58
CA VAL A 123 -2.97 -5.17 -13.47
C VAL A 123 -3.35 -5.89 -12.18
N ALA A 124 -2.70 -7.02 -11.87
CA ALA A 124 -2.91 -7.74 -10.62
C ALA A 124 -2.57 -6.86 -9.39
N ALA A 125 -1.50 -6.07 -9.46
CA ALA A 125 -1.10 -5.13 -8.41
C ALA A 125 -2.17 -4.06 -8.14
N VAL A 126 -2.79 -3.50 -9.19
CA VAL A 126 -3.94 -2.59 -9.04
C VAL A 126 -5.12 -3.31 -8.39
N GLY A 127 -5.39 -4.55 -8.79
CA GLY A 127 -6.40 -5.41 -8.16
C GLY A 127 -6.15 -5.60 -6.66
N VAL A 128 -4.92 -5.94 -6.27
CA VAL A 128 -4.52 -6.12 -4.85
C VAL A 128 -4.70 -4.82 -4.07
N MET A 129 -4.25 -3.67 -4.60
CA MET A 129 -4.42 -2.37 -3.93
C MET A 129 -5.89 -1.99 -3.77
N GLY A 130 -6.69 -2.15 -4.83
CA GLY A 130 -8.13 -1.85 -4.80
C GLY A 130 -8.90 -2.78 -3.85
N TYR A 131 -8.57 -4.07 -3.89
CA TYR A 131 -9.19 -5.07 -3.03
C TYR A 131 -9.07 -4.74 -1.54
N THR A 132 -7.91 -4.25 -1.07
CA THR A 132 -7.72 -3.90 0.34
C THR A 132 -8.69 -2.82 0.82
N GLY A 133 -9.01 -1.85 -0.03
CA GLY A 133 -10.02 -0.82 0.23
C GLY A 133 -11.45 -1.34 0.11
N VAL A 134 -11.73 -2.17 -0.92
CA VAL A 134 -13.06 -2.75 -1.15
C VAL A 134 -13.45 -3.68 -0.02
N LEU A 135 -12.51 -4.47 0.52
CA LEU A 135 -12.74 -5.35 1.66
C LEU A 135 -13.34 -4.60 2.85
N LEU A 136 -12.74 -3.47 3.23
CA LEU A 136 -13.24 -2.66 4.34
C LEU A 136 -14.53 -1.93 3.96
N SER A 137 -14.62 -1.35 2.76
CA SER A 137 -15.80 -0.59 2.33
C SER A 137 -17.05 -1.46 2.15
N SER A 138 -16.89 -2.77 1.95
CA SER A 138 -18.00 -3.74 1.84
C SER A 138 -18.66 -4.09 3.18
N MET A 139 -18.02 -3.75 4.30
CA MET A 139 -18.57 -3.98 5.63
C MET A 139 -19.58 -2.88 5.99
N ALA A 140 -20.81 -3.03 5.51
CA ALA A 140 -21.91 -2.08 5.72
C ALA A 140 -22.24 -1.81 7.21
N ALA A 141 -21.89 -2.74 8.10
CA ALA A 141 -22.08 -2.61 9.55
C ALA A 141 -21.24 -1.48 10.18
N VAL A 142 -20.19 -1.02 9.51
CA VAL A 142 -19.32 0.06 9.97
C VAL A 142 -19.48 1.26 9.04
N GLU A 143 -20.29 2.23 9.46
CA GLU A 143 -20.58 3.43 8.66
C GLU A 143 -19.31 4.18 8.26
N PHE A 144 -18.28 4.19 9.10
CA PHE A 144 -17.01 4.86 8.85
C PHE A 144 -16.32 4.35 7.59
N TRP A 145 -16.42 3.05 7.27
CA TRP A 145 -15.77 2.44 6.11
C TRP A 145 -16.59 2.49 4.84
N ASN A 146 -17.91 2.62 4.93
CA ASN A 146 -18.84 2.54 3.80
C ASN A 146 -18.73 3.77 2.88
N THR A 147 -17.63 3.87 2.14
CA THR A 147 -17.41 4.93 1.13
C THR A 147 -16.33 4.55 0.13
N TRP A 148 -16.56 4.91 -1.13
CA TRP A 148 -15.56 4.74 -2.20
C TRP A 148 -14.30 5.61 -2.00
N LEU A 149 -14.39 6.68 -1.20
CA LEU A 149 -13.22 7.49 -0.84
C LEU A 149 -12.19 6.68 -0.04
N LEU A 150 -12.62 5.67 0.73
CA LEU A 150 -11.71 4.77 1.42
C LEU A 150 -10.90 3.93 0.44
N VAL A 151 -11.54 3.42 -0.62
CA VAL A 151 -10.84 2.65 -1.67
C VAL A 151 -9.80 3.54 -2.36
N ALA A 152 -10.21 4.77 -2.74
CA ALA A 152 -9.29 5.72 -3.36
C ALA A 152 -8.12 6.07 -2.44
N LEU A 153 -8.38 6.29 -1.14
CA LEU A 153 -7.35 6.57 -0.13
C LEU A 153 -6.34 5.42 -0.02
N PHE A 154 -6.83 4.18 0.01
CA PHE A 154 -5.97 3.00 0.12
C PHE A 154 -5.10 2.80 -1.12
N VAL A 155 -5.67 3.00 -2.32
CA VAL A 155 -4.91 2.90 -3.58
C VAL A 155 -3.82 3.97 -3.65
N VAL A 156 -4.16 5.24 -3.40
CA VAL A 156 -3.19 6.34 -3.45
C VAL A 156 -2.10 6.15 -2.40
N SER A 157 -2.46 5.79 -1.17
CA SER A 157 -1.52 5.48 -0.09
C SER A 157 -0.62 4.28 -0.43
N ALA A 158 -1.17 3.24 -1.06
CA ALA A 158 -0.41 2.07 -1.48
C ALA A 158 0.66 2.43 -2.53
N VAL A 159 0.30 3.23 -3.53
CA VAL A 159 1.25 3.71 -4.55
C VAL A 159 2.30 4.62 -3.93
N SER A 160 1.92 5.50 -2.99
CA SER A 160 2.84 6.38 -2.23
C SER A 160 3.86 5.56 -1.42
N CYS A 161 3.40 4.55 -0.68
CA CYS A 161 4.25 3.62 0.07
C CYS A 161 5.14 2.79 -0.85
N GLY A 162 4.64 2.30 -1.99
CA GLY A 162 5.42 1.56 -2.97
C GLY A 162 6.55 2.40 -3.57
N CYS A 163 6.27 3.66 -3.91
CA CYS A 163 7.27 4.62 -4.38
C CYS A 163 8.34 4.90 -3.30
N ALA A 164 7.93 5.04 -2.04
CA ALA A 164 8.82 5.22 -0.90
C ALA A 164 9.70 3.98 -0.67
N PHE A 165 9.12 2.78 -0.77
CA PHE A 165 9.84 1.50 -0.65
C PHE A 165 10.93 1.36 -1.72
N ILE A 166 10.62 1.64 -2.99
CA ILE A 166 11.60 1.63 -4.08
C ILE A 166 12.73 2.63 -3.80
N SER A 167 12.36 3.85 -3.35
CA SER A 167 13.34 4.90 -3.05
C SER A 167 14.29 4.45 -1.94
N LEU A 168 13.76 3.86 -0.88
CA LEU A 168 14.54 3.39 0.27
C LEU A 168 15.47 2.23 -0.12
N SER A 169 14.92 1.20 -0.77
CA SER A 169 15.68 0.02 -1.20
C SER A 169 16.77 0.36 -2.21
N ALA A 170 16.47 1.22 -3.19
CA ALA A 170 17.46 1.66 -4.17
C ALA A 170 18.60 2.48 -3.52
N LEU A 171 18.30 3.34 -2.52
CA LEU A 171 19.31 4.09 -1.78
C LEU A 171 20.21 3.19 -0.92
N ILE A 172 19.64 2.16 -0.30
CA ILE A 172 20.41 1.18 0.48
C ILE A 172 21.35 0.37 -0.40
N LEU A 173 20.86 -0.12 -1.55
CA LEU A 173 21.62 -1.00 -2.44
C LEU A 173 22.66 -0.24 -3.29
N SER A 174 22.39 0.99 -3.70
CA SER A 174 23.32 1.75 -4.56
C SER A 174 24.47 2.40 -3.79
N GLY A 175 24.36 2.57 -2.47
CA GLY A 175 25.36 3.27 -1.63
C GLY A 175 25.64 4.71 -2.05
N SER A 176 25.06 5.17 -3.13
CA SER A 176 25.25 6.51 -3.71
C SER A 176 23.91 7.21 -3.89
N ALA A 177 23.95 8.54 -3.77
CA ALA A 177 22.79 9.40 -3.99
C ALA A 177 22.44 9.49 -5.49
N GLN A 178 22.20 8.35 -6.16
CA GLN A 178 21.70 8.37 -7.53
C GLN A 178 20.44 9.21 -7.59
N ARG A 179 20.46 10.26 -8.40
CA ARG A 179 19.34 11.19 -8.53
C ARG A 179 18.32 10.57 -9.47
N PHE A 180 17.22 10.06 -8.91
CA PHE A 180 16.06 9.64 -9.68
C PHE A 180 15.00 10.77 -9.69
N PRO A 181 15.10 11.76 -10.62
CA PRO A 181 14.24 12.95 -10.60
C PRO A 181 12.77 12.61 -10.82
N ALA A 182 12.48 11.62 -11.66
CA ALA A 182 11.11 11.16 -11.92
C ALA A 182 10.43 10.60 -10.66
N LEU A 183 11.17 9.82 -9.85
CA LEU A 183 10.66 9.23 -8.62
C LEU A 183 10.34 10.30 -7.56
N LYS A 184 11.15 11.36 -7.48
CA LYS A 184 10.91 12.48 -6.57
C LYS A 184 9.67 13.30 -6.92
N GLY A 185 9.46 13.55 -8.21
CA GLY A 185 8.26 14.24 -8.69
C GLY A 185 7.01 13.45 -8.36
N ALA A 186 7.02 12.15 -8.67
CA ALA A 186 5.93 11.23 -8.37
C ALA A 186 5.63 11.15 -6.87
N ALA A 187 6.64 10.99 -6.01
CA ALA A 187 6.46 10.90 -4.56
C ALA A 187 5.81 12.16 -3.96
N ARG A 188 6.15 13.36 -4.46
CA ARG A 188 5.52 14.61 -3.98
C ARG A 188 4.07 14.72 -4.42
N LEU A 189 3.79 14.39 -5.68
CA LEU A 189 2.44 14.42 -6.21
C LEU A 189 1.53 13.41 -5.49
N LEU A 190 2.03 12.20 -5.27
CA LEU A 190 1.30 11.14 -4.56
C LEU A 190 0.98 11.53 -3.11
N ARG A 191 1.92 12.14 -2.38
CA ARG A 191 1.66 12.65 -1.03
C ARG A 191 0.63 13.77 -1.00
N ALA A 192 0.69 14.69 -1.97
CA ALA A 192 -0.32 15.74 -2.08
C ALA A 192 -1.71 15.15 -2.39
N ALA A 193 -1.79 14.19 -3.30
CA ALA A 193 -3.01 13.47 -3.63
C ALA A 193 -3.54 12.69 -2.41
N GLU A 194 -2.67 12.00 -1.67
CA GLU A 194 -3.01 11.27 -0.45
C GLU A 194 -3.59 12.20 0.61
N LEU A 195 -2.99 13.37 0.82
CA LEU A 195 -3.50 14.37 1.75
C LEU A 195 -4.88 14.89 1.35
N VAL A 196 -5.08 15.20 0.06
CA VAL A 196 -6.38 15.68 -0.45
C VAL A 196 -7.46 14.61 -0.27
N VAL A 197 -7.17 13.36 -0.62
CA VAL A 197 -8.13 12.25 -0.48
C VAL A 197 -8.40 11.96 1.00
N LEU A 198 -7.39 12.03 1.88
CA LEU A 198 -7.55 11.87 3.32
C LEU A 198 -8.48 12.94 3.91
N VAL A 199 -8.26 14.22 3.56
CA VAL A 199 -9.11 15.33 4.01
C VAL A 199 -10.54 15.17 3.50
N ALA A 200 -10.70 14.81 2.22
CA ALA A 200 -12.02 14.56 1.63
C ALA A 200 -12.73 13.38 2.32
N PHE A 201 -12.01 12.30 2.62
CA PHE A 201 -12.54 11.15 3.36
C PHE A 201 -13.01 11.55 4.76
N LEU A 202 -12.16 12.20 5.55
CA LEU A 202 -12.51 12.64 6.92
C LEU A 202 -13.65 13.64 6.92
N ALA A 203 -13.65 14.62 6.01
CA ALA A 203 -14.75 15.59 5.87
C ALA A 203 -16.06 14.89 5.52
N SER A 204 -16.05 13.93 4.59
CA SER A 204 -17.26 13.18 4.22
C SER A 204 -17.83 12.36 5.39
N ARG A 205 -16.95 11.80 6.25
CA ARG A 205 -17.37 11.02 7.42
C ARG A 205 -17.85 11.92 8.57
N TRP A 206 -17.22 13.08 8.73
CA TRP A 206 -17.68 14.08 9.70
C TRP A 206 -19.08 14.60 9.37
N LEU A 207 -19.33 14.90 8.09
CA LEU A 207 -20.63 15.39 7.61
C LEU A 207 -21.71 14.30 7.61
N ALA A 208 -21.36 13.03 7.53
CA ALA A 208 -22.32 11.93 7.59
C ALA A 208 -22.99 11.80 8.98
N GLY A 209 -22.35 12.31 10.04
CA GLY A 209 -22.89 12.23 11.41
C GLY A 209 -22.83 10.83 12.01
N GLY A 210 -23.62 10.60 13.06
CA GLY A 210 -23.82 9.27 13.66
C GLY A 210 -22.54 8.57 14.15
N ALA A 211 -22.40 7.27 13.85
CA ALA A 211 -21.25 6.47 14.23
C ALA A 211 -19.97 6.87 13.47
N ALA A 212 -20.11 7.36 12.24
CA ALA A 212 -18.99 7.83 11.44
C ALA A 212 -18.32 9.09 12.05
N GLN A 213 -19.10 10.02 12.56
CA GLN A 213 -18.59 11.20 13.26
C GLN A 213 -17.85 10.82 14.54
N ARG A 214 -18.40 9.89 15.34
CA ARG A 214 -17.73 9.38 16.55
C ARG A 214 -16.37 8.75 16.24
N SER A 215 -16.27 8.03 15.13
CA SER A 215 -14.99 7.49 14.64
C SER A 215 -13.98 8.60 14.34
N CYS A 216 -14.42 9.73 13.75
CA CYS A 216 -13.56 10.89 13.56
C CYS A 216 -13.15 11.55 14.89
N GLU A 217 -14.04 11.65 15.86
CA GLU A 217 -13.73 12.17 17.20
C GLU A 217 -12.69 11.31 17.92
N LEU A 218 -12.78 9.97 17.79
CA LEU A 218 -11.74 9.05 18.33
C LEU A 218 -10.37 9.29 17.70
N LEU A 219 -10.32 9.65 16.41
CA LEU A 219 -9.07 9.97 15.72
C LEU A 219 -8.50 11.32 16.13
N PHE A 220 -9.34 12.36 16.29
CA PHE A 220 -8.85 13.72 16.55
C PHE A 220 -8.49 13.97 18.01
N SER A 221 -9.30 13.50 18.95
CA SER A 221 -9.17 13.79 20.37
C SER A 221 -9.32 12.58 21.30
N GLY A 222 -9.58 11.37 20.74
CA GLY A 222 -9.76 10.14 21.50
C GLY A 222 -8.48 9.34 21.67
N GLN A 223 -8.63 8.05 21.95
CA GLN A 223 -7.53 7.11 22.21
C GLN A 223 -6.56 6.94 21.03
N LEU A 224 -7.02 7.22 19.79
CA LEU A 224 -6.23 7.10 18.57
C LEU A 224 -5.53 8.40 18.16
N ALA A 225 -5.72 9.51 18.89
CA ALA A 225 -5.15 10.81 18.57
C ALA A 225 -3.60 10.77 18.47
N GLY A 226 -2.94 9.98 19.32
CA GLY A 226 -1.49 9.81 19.27
C GLY A 226 -1.01 9.17 17.95
N ILE A 227 -1.70 8.11 17.48
CA ILE A 227 -1.37 7.44 16.23
C ILE A 227 -1.72 8.34 15.04
N PHE A 228 -2.84 9.06 15.10
CA PHE A 228 -3.28 9.97 14.04
C PHE A 228 -2.32 11.16 13.88
N TRP A 229 -2.09 11.93 14.93
CA TRP A 229 -1.25 13.13 14.84
C TRP A 229 0.25 12.80 14.75
N GLY A 230 0.76 11.89 15.60
CA GLY A 230 2.16 11.50 15.64
C GLY A 230 2.56 10.54 14.50
N GLY A 231 1.74 9.51 14.28
CA GLY A 231 2.03 8.50 13.26
C GLY A 231 1.66 8.96 11.84
N LEU A 232 0.39 9.29 11.62
CA LEU A 232 -0.08 9.60 10.28
C LEU A 232 0.32 11.01 9.85
N VAL A 233 -0.01 12.06 10.64
CA VAL A 233 0.23 13.45 10.22
C VAL A 233 1.72 13.79 10.28
N LEU A 234 2.37 13.56 11.40
CA LEU A 234 3.79 13.90 11.58
C LEU A 234 4.68 13.01 10.69
N CYS A 235 4.61 11.69 10.84
CA CYS A 235 5.47 10.78 10.08
C CYS A 235 5.06 10.66 8.60
N GLY A 236 3.76 10.64 8.27
CA GLY A 236 3.30 10.47 6.90
C GLY A 236 3.44 11.71 6.02
N PHE A 237 3.26 12.91 6.59
CA PHE A 237 3.24 14.16 5.80
C PHE A 237 4.31 15.16 6.22
N VAL A 238 4.42 15.50 7.51
CA VAL A 238 5.29 16.59 7.95
C VAL A 238 6.78 16.24 7.76
N ILE A 239 7.23 15.14 8.32
CA ILE A 239 8.65 14.72 8.24
C ILE A 239 9.11 14.54 6.79
N PRO A 240 8.37 13.83 5.88
CA PRO A 240 8.78 13.69 4.50
C PRO A 240 8.88 15.02 3.74
N VAL A 241 7.95 15.95 3.99
CA VAL A 241 7.97 17.27 3.34
C VAL A 241 9.18 18.08 3.79
N PHE A 242 9.45 18.15 5.11
CA PHE A 242 10.60 18.86 5.64
C PHE A 242 11.93 18.21 5.23
N ALA A 243 12.03 16.88 5.26
CA ALA A 243 13.23 16.17 4.81
C ALA A 243 13.49 16.43 3.31
N ASP A 244 12.46 16.43 2.47
CA ASP A 244 12.59 16.72 1.05
C ASP A 244 12.96 18.21 0.79
N LEU A 245 12.47 19.13 1.63
CA LEU A 245 12.80 20.57 1.52
C LEU A 245 14.26 20.81 1.89
N ILE A 246 14.73 20.26 3.02
CA ILE A 246 16.13 20.35 3.45
C ILE A 246 17.06 19.68 2.43
N ALA A 247 16.67 18.53 1.86
CA ALA A 247 17.44 17.82 0.86
C ALA A 247 17.58 18.58 -0.48
N ARG A 248 16.87 19.70 -0.68
CA ARG A 248 17.09 20.61 -1.82
C ARG A 248 18.31 21.51 -1.59
N VAL A 249 18.53 21.93 -0.34
CA VAL A 249 19.63 22.82 0.04
C VAL A 249 20.87 21.98 0.36
N ALA A 250 20.71 20.92 1.16
CA ALA A 250 21.78 20.00 1.53
C ALA A 250 21.45 18.60 1.01
N PRO A 251 21.98 18.15 -0.14
CA PRO A 251 21.62 16.88 -0.77
C PRO A 251 22.26 15.67 -0.06
N VAL A 252 21.92 15.47 1.22
CA VAL A 252 22.41 14.35 2.02
C VAL A 252 21.52 13.11 1.77
N PRO A 253 22.10 11.93 1.47
CA PRO A 253 21.32 10.72 1.20
C PRO A 253 20.46 10.28 2.38
N VAL A 254 20.91 10.50 3.62
CA VAL A 254 20.18 10.16 4.85
C VAL A 254 18.82 10.87 4.93
N LEU A 255 18.70 12.12 4.52
CA LEU A 255 17.43 12.85 4.53
C LEU A 255 16.38 12.19 3.63
N ARG A 256 16.81 11.61 2.52
CA ARG A 256 15.91 10.87 1.62
C ARG A 256 15.50 9.53 2.19
N GLN A 257 16.41 8.85 2.90
CA GLN A 257 16.07 7.62 3.63
C GLN A 257 15.04 7.90 4.71
N ILE A 258 15.23 8.99 5.48
CA ILE A 258 14.27 9.45 6.49
C ILE A 258 12.91 9.76 5.85
N SER A 259 12.89 10.52 4.73
CA SER A 259 11.65 10.83 4.01
C SER A 259 10.92 9.56 3.55
N ALA A 260 11.64 8.58 3.00
CA ALA A 260 11.04 7.34 2.53
C ALA A 260 10.56 6.44 3.69
N ALA A 261 11.37 6.28 4.73
CA ALA A 261 11.03 5.47 5.90
C ALA A 261 9.82 6.06 6.65
N SER A 262 9.79 7.39 6.83
CA SER A 262 8.68 8.07 7.49
C SER A 262 7.38 7.99 6.67
N THR A 263 7.45 8.03 5.33
CA THR A 263 6.27 7.79 4.46
C THR A 263 5.72 6.37 4.65
N LEU A 264 6.57 5.35 4.75
CA LEU A 264 6.13 3.97 5.02
C LEU A 264 5.48 3.86 6.41
N ALA A 265 6.07 4.47 7.44
CA ALA A 265 5.49 4.50 8.78
C ALA A 265 4.13 5.21 8.78
N GLY A 266 4.00 6.34 8.10
CA GLY A 266 2.73 7.06 7.93
C GLY A 266 1.65 6.21 7.26
N GLY A 267 2.00 5.48 6.20
CA GLY A 267 1.09 4.58 5.53
C GLY A 267 0.63 3.38 6.38
N LEU A 268 1.50 2.88 7.27
CA LEU A 268 1.11 1.88 8.26
C LEU A 268 0.15 2.48 9.28
N CYS A 269 0.48 3.66 9.83
CA CYS A 269 -0.38 4.37 10.79
C CYS A 269 -1.74 4.71 10.19
N LEU A 270 -1.83 5.03 8.89
CA LEU A 270 -3.09 5.24 8.20
C LEU A 270 -3.98 4.00 8.29
N ARG A 271 -3.44 2.79 8.06
CA ARG A 271 -4.20 1.55 8.16
C ARG A 271 -4.64 1.28 9.60
N TYR A 272 -3.75 1.51 10.57
CA TYR A 272 -4.10 1.42 12.00
C TYR A 272 -5.23 2.40 12.35
N CYS A 273 -5.13 3.66 11.94
CA CYS A 273 -6.18 4.67 12.19
C CYS A 273 -7.52 4.25 11.59
N VAL A 274 -7.54 3.81 10.33
CA VAL A 274 -8.78 3.42 9.65
C VAL A 274 -9.42 2.19 10.27
N VAL A 275 -8.62 1.16 10.59
CA VAL A 275 -9.15 -0.11 11.12
C VAL A 275 -9.61 0.03 12.57
N LEU A 276 -8.83 0.71 13.42
CA LEU A 276 -9.14 0.85 14.84
C LEU A 276 -10.19 1.93 15.13
N ALA A 277 -10.38 2.91 14.25
CA ALA A 277 -11.41 3.94 14.40
C ALA A 277 -12.84 3.43 14.15
N ALA A 278 -13.00 2.18 13.73
CA ALA A 278 -14.30 1.56 13.51
C ALA A 278 -15.10 1.48 14.81
N SER A 279 -15.95 2.48 15.07
CA SER A 279 -16.90 2.42 16.16
C SER A 279 -18.21 1.80 15.67
N HIS A 280 -18.70 0.80 16.39
CA HIS A 280 -20.02 0.24 16.13
C HIS A 280 -21.10 1.14 16.78
N ALA A 281 -22.23 1.33 16.10
CA ALA A 281 -23.39 1.95 16.72
C ALA A 281 -23.80 1.09 17.95
N PRO A 282 -24.04 1.69 19.13
CA PRO A 282 -24.46 0.93 20.27
C PRO A 282 -25.82 0.27 19.96
N ILE A 283 -25.91 -1.03 20.19
CA ILE A 283 -27.09 -1.89 19.94
C ILE A 283 -28.33 -1.42 20.73
N SER A 284 -28.16 -0.55 21.71
CA SER A 284 -29.22 -0.02 22.58
C SER A 284 -30.29 0.84 21.86
N LEU A 285 -30.13 1.18 20.58
CA LEU A 285 -31.11 1.94 19.80
C LEU A 285 -32.08 1.08 18.98
N ILE A 286 -31.98 -0.25 19.03
CA ILE A 286 -32.86 -1.17 18.29
C ILE A 286 -34.02 -1.70 19.16
N MET A 287 -34.09 -1.34 20.46
CA MET A 287 -35.11 -1.82 21.40
C MET A 287 -36.09 -0.73 21.87
N THR A 288 -36.31 0.33 21.06
CA THR A 288 -37.43 1.28 21.31
C THR A 288 -38.34 1.32 20.11
#